data_a5276cccbb5295881d0d3f362b044a44
#
_entry.id   a5276cccbb5295881d0d3f362b044a44
#
_cell.length_a   1.000
_cell.length_b   1.000
_cell.length_c   1.000
_cell.angle_alpha   90.00
_cell.angle_beta   90.00
_cell.angle_gamma   90.00
#
_symmetry.space_group_name_H-M   'P 1'
#
loop_
_entity.id
_entity.type
_entity.pdbx_description
1 polymer ?
#
loop_
_entity_poly.entity_id
_entity_poly.type
_entity_poly.pdbx_seq_one_letter_code
_entity_poly.pdbx_strand_id
1 'polypeptide(L)'
;MNDKAITANGKSYSIIKLLGKGKGGYSYLASRNNTLVVAKKIHHEPCSYYSFGNKIEAEINDYKKLKEIGIRMPVMFDVDIENEIIIKEYIDGKTIYDLVLENGVTAEHFQQIEAMCSLLYKADTNIDYFPTNFVVQNNILYYIDYECNKYMEEWSFENWGIKYWSQTPEFLKYVREHK
;
A
#
# COMPACT_ATOMS: atom_id res chain seq x y z
N MET A 1 -1.95 21.57 18.55
CA MET A 1 -2.06 22.22 17.22
C MET A 1 -1.81 21.15 16.18
N ASN A 2 -2.77 20.84 15.33
CA ASN A 2 -2.55 19.88 14.26
C ASN A 2 -1.52 20.50 13.31
N ASP A 3 -0.39 19.85 13.12
CA ASP A 3 0.56 20.21 12.09
C ASP A 3 -0.15 20.11 10.74
N LYS A 4 -0.56 21.27 10.22
CA LYS A 4 -1.31 21.34 8.95
C LYS A 4 -0.42 21.08 7.72
N ALA A 5 0.86 20.77 7.91
CA ALA A 5 1.80 20.52 6.83
C ALA A 5 2.89 19.50 7.22
N ILE A 6 3.41 18.80 6.23
CA ILE A 6 4.59 17.96 6.31
C ILE A 6 5.64 18.49 5.34
N THR A 7 6.90 18.53 5.76
CA THR A 7 8.01 19.04 4.92
C THR A 7 8.96 17.92 4.56
N ALA A 8 9.25 17.75 3.28
CA ALA A 8 10.22 16.80 2.75
C ALA A 8 11.16 17.53 1.79
N ASN A 9 12.47 17.40 2.01
CA ASN A 9 13.52 18.05 1.22
C ASN A 9 13.26 19.56 0.98
N GLY A 10 12.84 20.28 2.03
CA GLY A 10 12.53 21.71 1.97
C GLY A 10 11.22 22.07 1.25
N LYS A 11 10.45 21.08 0.79
CA LYS A 11 9.15 21.28 0.15
C LYS A 11 8.03 21.03 1.16
N SER A 12 7.13 21.99 1.36
CA SER A 12 5.99 21.87 2.27
C SER A 12 4.76 21.33 1.53
N TYR A 13 4.07 20.38 2.17
CA TYR A 13 2.84 19.73 1.69
C TYR A 13 1.75 19.93 2.74
N SER A 14 0.64 20.54 2.35
CA SER A 14 -0.51 20.76 3.24
C SER A 14 -1.24 19.44 3.47
N ILE A 15 -1.34 18.99 4.73
CA ILE A 15 -2.06 17.78 5.09
C ILE A 15 -3.57 18.03 4.97
N ILE A 16 -4.24 17.15 4.24
CA ILE A 16 -5.71 17.16 4.08
C ILE A 16 -6.34 16.19 5.08
N LYS A 17 -5.86 14.95 5.14
CA LYS A 17 -6.35 13.92 6.06
C LYS A 17 -5.35 12.78 6.24
N LEU A 18 -5.47 12.06 7.34
CA LEU A 18 -4.82 10.77 7.52
C LEU A 18 -5.54 9.73 6.65
N LEU A 19 -4.78 8.98 5.84
CA LEU A 19 -5.28 7.86 5.05
C LEU A 19 -5.19 6.54 5.82
N GLY A 20 -4.13 6.37 6.59
CA GLY A 20 -3.93 5.16 7.38
C GLY A 20 -2.65 5.19 8.22
N LYS A 21 -2.62 4.29 9.19
CA LYS A 21 -1.46 3.96 10.01
C LYS A 21 -1.14 2.49 9.78
N GLY A 22 0.03 2.22 9.22
CA GLY A 22 0.57 0.87 9.07
C GLY A 22 1.75 0.62 10.00
N LYS A 23 2.33 -0.58 9.93
CA LYS A 23 3.55 -0.96 10.67
C LYS A 23 4.74 -0.07 10.33
N GLY A 24 4.82 0.38 9.08
CA GLY A 24 5.93 1.18 8.56
C GLY A 24 5.79 2.67 8.78
N GLY A 25 4.58 3.22 8.92
CA GLY A 25 4.41 4.66 9.00
C GLY A 25 2.97 5.15 8.95
N TYR A 26 2.83 6.47 8.98
CA TYR A 26 1.57 7.19 8.79
C TYR A 26 1.51 7.69 7.35
N SER A 27 0.42 7.39 6.66
CA SER A 27 0.16 7.87 5.29
C SER A 27 -0.89 8.97 5.33
N TYR A 28 -0.54 10.15 4.80
CA TYR A 28 -1.41 11.32 4.73
C TYR A 28 -1.72 11.66 3.27
N LEU A 29 -2.99 11.95 3.00
CA LEU A 29 -3.34 12.72 1.80
C LEU A 29 -2.88 14.16 2.03
N ALA A 30 -2.08 14.66 1.14
CA ALA A 30 -1.54 15.99 1.20
C ALA A 30 -1.59 16.68 -0.18
N SER A 31 -1.41 17.98 -0.22
CA SER A 31 -1.36 18.73 -1.47
C SER A 31 -0.19 19.71 -1.51
N ARG A 32 0.35 19.92 -2.70
CA ARG A 32 1.30 20.97 -3.02
C ARG A 32 1.02 21.50 -4.43
N ASN A 33 0.90 22.83 -4.57
CA ASN A 33 0.60 23.47 -5.87
C ASN A 33 -0.62 22.84 -6.57
N ASN A 34 -1.70 22.62 -5.84
CA ASN A 34 -2.94 21.96 -6.30
C ASN A 34 -2.77 20.51 -6.79
N THR A 35 -1.63 19.88 -6.56
CA THR A 35 -1.40 18.48 -6.86
C THR A 35 -1.57 17.65 -5.59
N LEU A 36 -2.43 16.61 -5.65
CA LEU A 36 -2.60 15.66 -4.56
C LEU A 36 -1.47 14.63 -4.57
N VAL A 37 -0.98 14.32 -3.37
CA VAL A 37 0.06 13.31 -3.14
C VAL A 37 -0.25 12.53 -1.88
N VAL A 38 0.41 11.37 -1.72
CA VAL A 38 0.52 10.69 -0.43
C VAL A 38 1.87 11.05 0.18
N ALA A 39 1.85 11.60 1.39
CA ALA A 39 3.04 11.78 2.21
C ALA A 39 3.07 10.68 3.28
N LYS A 40 3.99 9.73 3.17
CA LYS A 40 4.19 8.67 4.15
C LYS A 40 5.35 9.05 5.06
N LYS A 41 5.08 9.19 6.36
CA LYS A 41 6.09 9.41 7.39
C LYS A 41 6.33 8.12 8.15
N ILE A 42 7.56 7.63 8.10
CA ILE A 42 7.97 6.44 8.83
C ILE A 42 7.89 6.72 10.34
N HIS A 43 7.52 5.74 11.13
CA HIS A 43 7.56 5.78 12.58
C HIS A 43 8.38 4.61 13.13
N HIS A 44 8.90 4.77 14.34
CA HIS A 44 9.69 3.76 15.05
C HIS A 44 8.96 3.26 16.31
N GLU A 45 7.63 3.29 16.29
CA GLU A 45 6.82 2.74 17.38
C GLU A 45 7.12 1.24 17.53
N PRO A 46 7.29 0.74 18.78
CA PRO A 46 7.58 -0.66 19.02
C PRO A 46 6.50 -1.58 18.46
N CYS A 47 6.93 -2.66 17.79
CA CYS A 47 6.06 -3.72 17.32
C CYS A 47 6.55 -5.04 17.91
N SER A 48 5.71 -5.76 18.65
CA SER A 48 6.11 -6.95 19.43
C SER A 48 6.53 -8.15 18.56
N TYR A 49 6.23 -8.12 17.27
CA TYR A 49 6.46 -9.24 16.35
C TYR A 49 7.33 -8.88 15.14
N TYR A 50 7.91 -7.68 15.11
CA TYR A 50 8.75 -7.25 13.99
C TYR A 50 9.93 -6.40 14.47
N SER A 51 11.14 -6.79 14.12
CA SER A 51 12.34 -5.97 14.30
C SER A 51 12.63 -5.24 13.00
N PHE A 52 12.51 -3.92 13.02
CA PHE A 52 12.80 -3.10 11.83
C PHE A 52 14.28 -2.72 11.82
N GLY A 53 14.97 -3.01 10.70
CA GLY A 53 16.21 -2.34 10.32
C GLY A 53 15.95 -0.91 9.82
N ASN A 54 16.66 -0.48 8.79
CA ASN A 54 16.41 0.81 8.14
C ASN A 54 15.13 0.72 7.27
N LYS A 55 14.00 1.15 7.82
CA LYS A 55 12.68 1.05 7.18
C LYS A 55 12.60 1.81 5.87
N ILE A 56 13.15 3.03 5.80
CA ILE A 56 13.05 3.84 4.59
C ILE A 56 13.88 3.25 3.46
N GLU A 57 15.07 2.71 3.75
CA GLU A 57 15.89 2.01 2.75
C GLU A 57 15.20 0.73 2.26
N ALA A 58 14.59 -0.03 3.18
CA ALA A 58 13.84 -1.23 2.82
C ALA A 58 12.70 -0.88 1.85
N GLU A 59 11.91 0.16 2.13
CA GLU A 59 10.80 0.59 1.28
C GLU A 59 11.27 1.10 -0.09
N ILE A 60 12.41 1.80 -0.17
CA ILE A 60 13.01 2.23 -1.43
C ILE A 60 13.46 1.03 -2.26
N ASN A 61 14.10 0.04 -1.63
CA ASN A 61 14.60 -1.15 -2.30
C ASN A 61 13.46 -2.03 -2.80
N ASP A 62 12.42 -2.21 -2.00
CA ASP A 62 11.21 -2.93 -2.38
C ASP A 62 10.49 -2.24 -3.55
N TYR A 63 10.35 -0.91 -3.51
CA TYR A 63 9.81 -0.15 -4.63
C TYR A 63 10.59 -0.39 -5.94
N LYS A 64 11.92 -0.32 -5.89
CA LYS A 64 12.77 -0.58 -7.06
C LYS A 64 12.55 -1.99 -7.60
N LYS A 65 12.59 -2.99 -6.72
CA LYS A 65 12.39 -4.39 -7.07
C LYS A 65 11.01 -4.62 -7.72
N LEU A 66 9.94 -4.13 -7.10
CA LEU A 66 8.58 -4.28 -7.62
C LEU A 66 8.39 -3.55 -8.96
N LYS A 67 9.03 -2.39 -9.13
CA LYS A 67 9.03 -1.65 -10.39
C LYS A 67 9.74 -2.43 -11.51
N GLU A 68 10.88 -3.06 -11.22
CA GLU A 68 11.61 -3.92 -12.16
C GLU A 68 10.80 -5.17 -12.54
N ILE A 69 10.06 -5.75 -11.60
CA ILE A 69 9.13 -6.86 -11.86
C ILE A 69 7.97 -6.42 -12.76
N GLY A 70 7.64 -5.14 -12.80
CA GLY A 70 6.54 -4.59 -13.60
C GLY A 70 5.21 -4.48 -12.84
N ILE A 71 5.25 -4.40 -11.51
CA ILE A 71 4.05 -4.23 -10.70
C ILE A 71 3.54 -2.78 -10.79
N ARG A 72 2.25 -2.63 -11.03
CA ARG A 72 1.60 -1.32 -11.10
C ARG A 72 1.43 -0.75 -9.70
N MET A 73 2.11 0.36 -9.45
CA MET A 73 2.18 1.04 -8.16
C MET A 73 2.13 2.55 -8.34
N PRO A 74 1.80 3.32 -7.27
CA PRO A 74 2.03 4.75 -7.26
C PRO A 74 3.49 5.09 -7.56
N VAL A 75 3.70 6.14 -8.33
CA VAL A 75 5.06 6.64 -8.59
C VAL A 75 5.63 7.25 -7.30
N MET A 76 6.85 6.87 -6.94
CA MET A 76 7.61 7.52 -5.87
C MET A 76 8.22 8.81 -6.41
N PHE A 77 7.75 9.97 -5.94
CA PHE A 77 8.16 11.28 -6.45
C PHE A 77 9.40 11.84 -5.74
N ASP A 78 9.47 11.65 -4.41
CA ASP A 78 10.56 12.22 -3.60
C ASP A 78 10.76 11.39 -2.33
N VAL A 79 11.98 11.37 -1.81
CA VAL A 79 12.34 10.69 -0.57
C VAL A 79 13.24 11.59 0.25
N ASP A 80 12.79 11.95 1.44
CA ASP A 80 13.59 12.63 2.46
C ASP A 80 14.10 11.60 3.46
N ILE A 81 15.35 11.18 3.27
CA ILE A 81 15.97 10.13 4.09
C ILE A 81 16.17 10.60 5.53
N GLU A 82 16.56 11.86 5.74
CA GLU A 82 16.84 12.41 7.08
C GLU A 82 15.57 12.48 7.93
N ASN A 83 14.45 12.89 7.32
CA ASN A 83 13.16 13.01 8.00
C ASN A 83 12.30 11.77 7.84
N GLU A 84 12.77 10.75 7.13
CA GLU A 84 12.09 9.49 6.85
C GLU A 84 10.69 9.69 6.26
N ILE A 85 10.61 10.51 5.23
CA ILE A 85 9.36 10.84 4.52
C ILE A 85 9.45 10.41 3.06
N ILE A 86 8.42 9.74 2.59
CA ILE A 86 8.25 9.37 1.18
C ILE A 86 7.06 10.14 0.62
N ILE A 87 7.27 10.83 -0.50
CA ILE A 87 6.20 11.47 -1.27
C ILE A 87 5.92 10.62 -2.49
N LYS A 88 4.68 10.18 -2.64
CA LYS A 88 4.25 9.34 -3.75
C LYS A 88 2.94 9.80 -4.36
N GLU A 89 2.68 9.31 -5.55
CA GLU A 89 1.43 9.52 -6.28
C GLU A 89 0.22 9.13 -5.42
N TYR A 90 -0.81 9.96 -5.46
CA TYR A 90 -2.11 9.61 -4.90
C TYR A 90 -2.96 8.94 -5.97
N ILE A 91 -3.32 7.69 -5.75
CA ILE A 91 -4.26 6.96 -6.61
C ILE A 91 -5.67 7.25 -6.07
N ASP A 92 -6.41 8.06 -6.81
CA ASP A 92 -7.77 8.46 -6.42
C ASP A 92 -8.78 7.37 -6.82
N GLY A 93 -9.17 6.56 -5.84
CA GLY A 93 -10.07 5.45 -6.07
C GLY A 93 -10.51 4.77 -4.78
N LYS A 94 -11.30 3.71 -4.93
CA LYS A 94 -11.71 2.85 -3.81
C LYS A 94 -10.68 1.75 -3.58
N THR A 95 -10.46 1.40 -2.31
CA THR A 95 -9.68 0.20 -2.02
C THR A 95 -10.47 -1.06 -2.40
N ILE A 96 -9.76 -2.16 -2.63
CA ILE A 96 -10.44 -3.47 -2.79
C ILE A 96 -11.23 -3.80 -1.53
N TYR A 97 -10.77 -3.41 -0.35
CA TYR A 97 -11.52 -3.58 0.91
C TYR A 97 -12.90 -2.91 0.85
N ASP A 98 -12.96 -1.64 0.40
CA ASP A 98 -14.24 -0.92 0.25
C ASP A 98 -15.12 -1.58 -0.80
N LEU A 99 -14.53 -2.03 -1.93
CA LEU A 99 -15.25 -2.72 -2.99
C LEU A 99 -15.80 -4.08 -2.52
N VAL A 100 -15.08 -4.82 -1.67
CA VAL A 100 -15.61 -6.07 -1.07
C VAL A 100 -16.80 -5.77 -0.16
N LEU A 101 -16.74 -4.72 0.66
CA LEU A 101 -17.88 -4.31 1.50
C LEU A 101 -19.13 -4.01 0.68
N GLU A 102 -18.96 -3.42 -0.50
CA GLU A 102 -20.05 -3.00 -1.39
C GLU A 102 -20.45 -4.07 -2.42
N ASN A 103 -19.85 -5.27 -2.40
CA ASN A 103 -19.95 -6.29 -3.46
C ASN A 103 -19.56 -5.77 -4.85
N GLY A 104 -18.61 -4.84 -4.91
CA GLY A 104 -18.17 -4.15 -6.12
C GLY A 104 -16.91 -4.74 -6.77
N VAL A 105 -16.33 -5.81 -6.23
CA VAL A 105 -15.18 -6.48 -6.84
C VAL A 105 -15.65 -7.27 -8.06
N THR A 106 -14.98 -7.08 -9.19
CA THR A 106 -15.35 -7.69 -10.48
C THR A 106 -14.35 -8.74 -10.93
N ALA A 107 -14.73 -9.53 -11.94
CA ALA A 107 -13.82 -10.49 -12.57
C ALA A 107 -12.56 -9.81 -13.15
N GLU A 108 -12.67 -8.57 -13.65
CA GLU A 108 -11.51 -7.82 -14.16
C GLU A 108 -10.50 -7.48 -13.07
N HIS A 109 -10.95 -7.21 -11.83
CA HIS A 109 -10.05 -7.00 -10.71
C HIS A 109 -9.27 -8.28 -10.37
N PHE A 110 -9.94 -9.45 -10.40
CA PHE A 110 -9.27 -10.73 -10.22
C PHE A 110 -8.27 -11.03 -11.34
N GLN A 111 -8.61 -10.79 -12.59
CA GLN A 111 -7.67 -10.94 -13.71
C GLN A 111 -6.42 -10.07 -13.54
N GLN A 112 -6.58 -8.84 -13.04
CA GLN A 112 -5.45 -7.93 -12.82
C GLN A 112 -4.55 -8.40 -11.68
N ILE A 113 -5.10 -8.88 -10.55
CA ILE A 113 -4.26 -9.41 -9.47
C ILE A 113 -3.57 -10.72 -9.88
N GLU A 114 -4.24 -11.60 -10.61
CA GLU A 114 -3.66 -12.84 -11.14
C GLU A 114 -2.49 -12.54 -12.10
N ALA A 115 -2.62 -11.51 -12.93
CA ALA A 115 -1.52 -11.05 -13.78
C ALA A 115 -0.34 -10.52 -12.96
N MET A 116 -0.58 -9.77 -11.88
CA MET A 116 0.47 -9.34 -10.93
C MET A 116 1.13 -10.56 -10.27
N CYS A 117 0.35 -11.52 -9.78
CA CYS A 117 0.86 -12.76 -9.18
C CYS A 117 1.77 -13.52 -10.14
N SER A 118 1.40 -13.62 -11.41
CA SER A 118 2.21 -14.29 -12.42
C SER A 118 3.60 -13.65 -12.60
N LEU A 119 3.71 -12.33 -12.50
CA LEU A 119 4.98 -11.62 -12.54
C LEU A 119 5.78 -11.83 -11.25
N LEU A 120 5.12 -11.67 -10.09
CA LEU A 120 5.73 -11.81 -8.78
C LEU A 120 6.31 -13.21 -8.54
N TYR A 121 5.56 -14.26 -8.87
CA TYR A 121 5.98 -15.64 -8.63
C TYR A 121 7.16 -16.04 -9.50
N LYS A 122 7.22 -15.55 -10.75
CA LYS A 122 8.40 -15.72 -11.61
C LYS A 122 9.66 -15.07 -11.02
N ALA A 123 9.49 -14.03 -10.22
CA ALA A 123 10.56 -13.31 -9.53
C ALA A 123 10.80 -13.81 -8.08
N ASP A 124 10.26 -14.98 -7.70
CA ASP A 124 10.36 -15.55 -6.35
C ASP A 124 9.93 -14.52 -5.26
N THR A 125 8.82 -13.82 -5.50
CA THR A 125 8.39 -12.68 -4.69
C THR A 125 6.91 -12.76 -4.33
N ASN A 126 6.57 -12.40 -3.09
CA ASN A 126 5.23 -12.10 -2.62
C ASN A 126 5.10 -10.63 -2.24
N ILE A 127 3.87 -10.15 -2.26
CA ILE A 127 3.44 -8.87 -1.66
C ILE A 127 2.38 -9.14 -0.61
N ASP A 128 1.98 -8.12 0.15
CA ASP A 128 0.85 -8.24 1.07
C ASP A 128 -0.47 -8.09 0.29
N TYR A 129 -1.15 -9.21 0.07
CA TYR A 129 -2.40 -9.28 -0.69
C TYR A 129 -3.64 -8.82 0.09
N PHE A 130 -3.47 -8.24 1.28
CA PHE A 130 -4.61 -7.74 2.03
C PHE A 130 -5.30 -6.58 1.27
N PRO A 131 -6.65 -6.57 1.18
CA PRO A 131 -7.38 -5.71 0.24
C PRO A 131 -7.26 -4.20 0.50
N THR A 132 -6.81 -3.77 1.67
CA THR A 132 -6.50 -2.35 1.92
C THR A 132 -5.26 -1.86 1.19
N ASN A 133 -4.40 -2.77 0.72
CA ASN A 133 -3.17 -2.46 0.00
C ASN A 133 -3.37 -2.27 -1.51
N PHE A 134 -4.61 -2.34 -1.98
CA PHE A 134 -4.95 -2.21 -3.39
C PHE A 134 -6.03 -1.15 -3.59
N VAL A 135 -5.82 -0.28 -4.59
CA VAL A 135 -6.78 0.75 -5.00
C VAL A 135 -7.13 0.58 -6.46
N VAL A 136 -8.40 0.76 -6.78
CA VAL A 136 -8.90 0.77 -8.16
C VAL A 136 -9.20 2.20 -8.59
N GLN A 137 -8.50 2.69 -9.61
CA GLN A 137 -8.75 3.96 -10.26
C GLN A 137 -9.06 3.72 -11.73
N ASN A 138 -10.21 4.20 -12.23
CA ASN A 138 -10.64 3.99 -13.62
C ASN A 138 -10.58 2.52 -14.07
N ASN A 139 -11.05 1.61 -13.22
CA ASN A 139 -11.02 0.15 -13.41
C ASN A 139 -9.62 -0.46 -13.50
N ILE A 140 -8.58 0.28 -13.10
CA ILE A 140 -7.19 -0.17 -13.09
C ILE A 140 -6.77 -0.40 -11.64
N LEU A 141 -6.23 -1.58 -11.36
CA LEU A 141 -5.75 -2.01 -10.05
C LEU A 141 -4.31 -1.55 -9.80
N TYR A 142 -4.08 -0.92 -8.65
CA TYR A 142 -2.76 -0.49 -8.17
C TYR A 142 -2.45 -1.13 -6.83
N TYR A 143 -1.25 -1.66 -6.65
CA TYR A 143 -0.69 -2.02 -5.35
C TYR A 143 -0.09 -0.77 -4.72
N ILE A 144 -0.68 -0.27 -3.63
CA ILE A 144 -0.31 1.04 -3.06
C ILE A 144 0.71 0.99 -1.93
N ASP A 145 1.04 -0.19 -1.44
CA ASP A 145 2.17 -0.42 -0.55
C ASP A 145 3.40 -0.86 -1.36
N TYR A 146 4.60 -0.67 -0.83
CA TYR A 146 5.82 -1.08 -1.52
C TYR A 146 6.46 -2.32 -0.89
N GLU A 147 5.88 -2.85 0.19
CA GLU A 147 6.43 -4.02 0.88
C GLU A 147 6.38 -5.25 -0.01
N CYS A 148 7.51 -5.95 -0.12
CA CYS A 148 7.57 -7.26 -0.74
C CYS A 148 8.52 -8.19 0.02
N ASN A 149 8.27 -9.49 -0.10
CA ASN A 149 9.00 -10.55 0.58
C ASN A 149 9.36 -11.66 -0.42
N LYS A 150 10.22 -12.58 0.00
CA LYS A 150 10.47 -13.82 -0.74
C LYS A 150 9.16 -14.61 -0.87
N TYR A 151 8.96 -15.28 -2.01
CA TYR A 151 7.80 -16.13 -2.23
C TYR A 151 7.70 -17.22 -1.16
N MET A 152 6.50 -17.35 -0.61
CA MET A 152 6.10 -18.44 0.28
C MET A 152 4.67 -18.83 -0.11
N GLU A 153 4.47 -20.10 -0.43
CA GLU A 153 3.19 -20.61 -0.94
C GLU A 153 2.02 -20.35 0.00
N GLU A 154 2.24 -20.45 1.31
CA GLU A 154 1.22 -20.19 2.33
C GLU A 154 0.68 -18.76 2.33
N TRP A 155 1.50 -17.79 1.86
CA TRP A 155 1.18 -16.37 1.77
C TRP A 155 0.89 -15.91 0.33
N SER A 156 0.71 -16.85 -0.59
CA SER A 156 0.30 -16.55 -1.96
C SER A 156 -1.12 -15.98 -2.01
N PHE A 157 -1.46 -15.35 -3.12
CA PHE A 157 -2.82 -14.84 -3.32
C PHE A 157 -3.85 -15.97 -3.22
N GLU A 158 -3.59 -17.10 -3.85
CA GLU A 158 -4.48 -18.26 -3.94
C GLU A 158 -4.73 -18.92 -2.58
N ASN A 159 -3.71 -18.97 -1.71
CA ASN A 159 -3.80 -19.65 -0.42
C ASN A 159 -4.22 -18.70 0.72
N TRP A 160 -3.86 -17.43 0.64
CA TRP A 160 -4.13 -16.47 1.69
C TRP A 160 -4.95 -15.26 1.21
N GLY A 161 -4.51 -14.52 0.20
CA GLY A 161 -5.09 -13.26 -0.21
C GLY A 161 -6.55 -13.37 -0.63
N ILE A 162 -6.89 -14.39 -1.40
CA ILE A 162 -8.24 -14.63 -1.94
C ILE A 162 -9.33 -14.69 -0.86
N LYS A 163 -8.96 -15.10 0.37
CA LYS A 163 -9.88 -15.18 1.52
C LYS A 163 -10.46 -13.81 1.91
N TYR A 164 -9.83 -12.72 1.49
CA TYR A 164 -10.22 -11.36 1.84
C TYR A 164 -10.72 -10.53 0.65
N TRP A 165 -10.74 -11.09 -0.58
CA TRP A 165 -11.15 -10.39 -1.79
C TRP A 165 -12.62 -10.58 -2.18
N SER A 166 -13.38 -11.20 -1.31
CA SER A 166 -14.85 -11.33 -1.39
C SER A 166 -15.43 -11.42 0.01
N GLN A 167 -16.76 -11.40 0.15
CA GLN A 167 -17.44 -11.50 1.44
C GLN A 167 -17.40 -12.91 2.03
N THR A 168 -16.21 -13.46 2.19
CA THR A 168 -15.96 -14.74 2.84
C THR A 168 -16.20 -14.67 4.35
N PRO A 169 -16.34 -15.80 5.06
CA PRO A 169 -16.38 -15.83 6.51
C PRO A 169 -15.17 -15.15 7.17
N GLU A 170 -13.98 -15.31 6.60
CA GLU A 170 -12.73 -14.71 7.07
C GLU A 170 -12.77 -13.19 6.95
N PHE A 171 -13.18 -12.65 5.79
CA PHE A 171 -13.33 -11.22 5.58
C PHE A 171 -14.38 -10.62 6.53
N LEU A 172 -15.55 -11.25 6.63
CA LEU A 172 -16.64 -10.78 7.50
C LEU A 172 -16.25 -10.85 8.99
N LYS A 173 -15.44 -11.83 9.39
CA LYS A 173 -14.86 -11.90 10.73
C LYS A 173 -13.94 -10.72 10.97
N TYR A 174 -13.01 -10.47 10.05
CA TYR A 174 -12.08 -9.33 10.13
C TYR A 174 -12.83 -8.00 10.28
N VAL A 175 -13.87 -7.76 9.47
CA VAL A 175 -14.70 -6.54 9.55
C VAL A 175 -15.34 -6.36 10.92
N ARG A 176 -15.83 -7.45 11.55
CA ARG A 176 -16.44 -7.38 12.89
C ARG A 176 -15.43 -7.05 14.00
N GLU A 177 -14.20 -7.54 13.86
CA GLU A 177 -13.14 -7.39 14.88
C GLU A 177 -12.45 -6.02 14.80
N HIS A 178 -12.59 -5.28 13.69
CA HIS A 178 -11.91 -4.01 13.44
C HIS A 178 -12.87 -2.84 13.17
N LYS A 179 -14.15 -2.97 13.58
CA LYS A 179 -15.15 -1.88 13.57
C LYS A 179 -14.95 -0.90 14.69
#